data_d2a05c42768741b5e3d8f544f3fe54cc
#
_entry.id   d2a05c42768741b5e3d8f544f3fe54cc
#
_cell.length_a   1.000
_cell.length_b   1.000
_cell.length_c   1.000
_cell.angle_alpha   90.00
_cell.angle_beta   90.00
_cell.angle_gamma   90.00
#
_symmetry.space_group_name_H-M   'P 1'
#
loop_
_entity.id
_entity.type
_entity.pdbx_description
1 polymer ?
#
loop_
_entity_poly.entity_id
_entity_poly.type
_entity_poly.pdbx_seq_one_letter_code
_entity_poly.pdbx_strand_id
1 'polypeptide(L)'
;MASESGWPPATVRAITSRSEFYTAYTPYQAELSQGILQSLWEYQSLICELVGMDAANTSMYDASTALGEAALMAKRIHGGRVFLIPRAIRWNRKSVLANYAIGSGLEIREIDYDRTTGMLDLDTLRDAVTPDVCGVYVENPTFFGRFEEELDEVRAIATDAVFVVGVNPIAQTIVRPPGDLGADIVIGEGQALGNPVNFGGPLLGIFACRQEHVRKMPGRVIGLTKDAHGHRAFCMTLQTREQHIRREKAMSNICTNEALLAVGSAVYMATLGSTGLRRLAAENVCRARDLAAAIDGIDGLEAPMFPGAHFNEFTVRARGGYERVHEGLLARGVHGGLPLKRQLPEFADAALYATTERHRPEDVQRLVAALREAVA
;
A
#
# COMPACT_ATOMS: atom_id res chain seq x y z
N MET A 1 7.89 -8.65 -2.06
CA MET A 1 8.74 -7.76 -1.25
C MET A 1 9.81 -7.02 -2.07
N ALA A 2 9.94 -7.28 -3.35
CA ALA A 2 10.95 -6.62 -4.19
C ALA A 2 10.54 -5.22 -4.69
N SER A 3 9.27 -4.86 -4.57
CA SER A 3 8.72 -3.56 -5.02
C SER A 3 8.89 -2.41 -4.04
N GLU A 4 9.43 -2.68 -2.85
CA GLU A 4 9.53 -1.65 -1.83
C GLU A 4 10.78 -0.83 -2.08
N SER A 5 10.57 0.33 -2.70
CA SER A 5 11.56 1.39 -2.91
C SER A 5 11.77 2.20 -1.63
N GLY A 6 12.72 3.05 -1.60
CA GLY A 6 12.94 3.97 -0.49
C GLY A 6 14.19 3.63 0.32
N TRP A 7 15.35 4.01 -0.22
CA TRP A 7 16.56 4.06 0.62
C TRP A 7 16.42 5.23 1.59
N PRO A 8 16.49 4.98 2.92
CA PRO A 8 16.37 6.07 3.88
C PRO A 8 17.56 7.03 3.72
N PRO A 9 17.33 8.32 3.47
CA PRO A 9 18.38 9.33 3.57
C PRO A 9 19.05 9.31 4.96
N ALA A 10 20.29 9.73 5.05
CA ALA A 10 21.00 9.80 6.33
C ALA A 10 20.24 10.60 7.41
N THR A 11 19.46 11.60 7.00
CA THR A 11 18.58 12.39 7.87
C THR A 11 17.54 11.53 8.61
N VAL A 12 16.92 10.54 7.93
CA VAL A 12 15.94 9.65 8.58
C VAL A 12 16.58 8.89 9.73
N ARG A 13 17.72 8.24 9.47
CA ARG A 13 18.44 7.49 10.50
C ARG A 13 18.94 8.41 11.62
N ALA A 14 19.47 9.59 11.28
CA ALA A 14 19.97 10.53 12.27
C ALA A 14 18.87 11.01 13.23
N ILE A 15 17.66 11.21 12.75
CA ILE A 15 16.51 11.63 13.57
C ILE A 15 15.93 10.45 14.34
N THR A 16 15.66 9.32 13.69
CA THR A 16 15.00 8.17 14.35
C THR A 16 15.89 7.48 15.39
N SER A 17 17.21 7.67 15.36
CA SER A 17 18.14 7.15 16.39
C SER A 17 18.34 8.11 17.56
N ARG A 18 17.73 9.29 17.58
CA ARG A 18 17.78 10.17 18.74
C ARG A 18 16.96 9.59 19.89
N SER A 19 17.49 9.71 21.12
CA SER A 19 16.85 9.14 22.31
C SER A 19 15.42 9.64 22.52
N GLU A 20 15.15 10.89 22.17
CA GLU A 20 13.84 11.52 22.34
C GLU A 20 12.75 10.82 21.51
N PHE A 21 13.09 10.28 20.33
CA PHE A 21 12.19 9.51 19.48
C PHE A 21 12.30 8.01 19.76
N TYR A 22 13.53 7.49 19.87
CA TYR A 22 13.78 6.05 19.97
C TYR A 22 13.20 5.43 21.26
N THR A 23 13.23 6.15 22.39
CA THR A 23 12.72 5.68 23.67
C THR A 23 11.24 6.02 23.89
N ALA A 24 10.62 6.84 23.02
CA ALA A 24 9.21 7.15 23.11
C ALA A 24 8.37 5.93 22.74
N TYR A 25 7.41 5.56 23.61
CA TYR A 25 6.45 4.50 23.33
C TYR A 25 5.15 5.11 22.78
N THR A 26 4.22 5.44 23.66
CA THR A 26 2.97 6.08 23.29
C THR A 26 2.85 7.41 24.02
N PRO A 27 2.58 8.52 23.30
CA PRO A 27 2.55 9.86 23.91
C PRO A 27 1.22 10.13 24.65
N TYR A 28 0.92 9.36 25.69
CA TYR A 28 -0.32 9.51 26.48
C TYR A 28 -0.39 10.84 27.22
N GLN A 29 0.74 11.31 27.76
CA GLN A 29 0.82 12.56 28.52
C GLN A 29 1.20 13.70 27.57
N ALA A 30 0.19 14.44 27.12
CA ALA A 30 0.36 15.52 26.16
C ALA A 30 1.33 16.60 26.65
N GLU A 31 1.30 16.89 27.95
CA GLU A 31 2.17 17.90 28.58
C GLU A 31 3.66 17.56 28.50
N LEU A 32 4.02 16.29 28.39
CA LEU A 32 5.43 15.84 28.28
C LEU A 32 5.84 15.51 26.85
N SER A 33 4.91 15.28 25.95
CA SER A 33 5.17 14.65 24.65
C SER A 33 4.83 15.56 23.45
N GLN A 34 4.86 16.89 23.62
CA GLN A 34 4.44 17.82 22.57
C GLN A 34 5.24 17.64 21.28
N GLY A 35 6.55 17.39 21.35
CA GLY A 35 7.39 17.20 20.17
C GLY A 35 7.06 15.93 19.40
N ILE A 36 6.82 14.79 20.10
CA ILE A 36 6.39 13.53 19.50
C ILE A 36 5.00 13.68 18.89
N LEU A 37 4.06 14.28 19.59
CA LEU A 37 2.71 14.52 19.12
C LEU A 37 2.70 15.40 17.87
N GLN A 38 3.50 16.45 17.84
CA GLN A 38 3.65 17.30 16.67
C GLN A 38 4.20 16.52 15.48
N SER A 39 5.26 15.72 15.66
CA SER A 39 5.84 14.91 14.59
C SER A 39 4.84 13.91 14.00
N LEU A 40 4.02 13.28 14.84
CA LEU A 40 2.97 12.37 14.39
C LEU A 40 1.82 13.11 13.68
N TRP A 41 1.48 14.32 14.15
CA TRP A 41 0.50 15.17 13.46
C TRP A 41 0.99 15.61 12.08
N GLU A 42 2.28 15.95 11.96
CA GLU A 42 2.91 16.26 10.67
C GLU A 42 2.91 15.06 9.73
N TYR A 43 3.19 13.84 10.24
CA TYR A 43 3.02 12.61 9.45
C TYR A 43 1.61 12.47 8.91
N GLN A 44 0.59 12.60 9.76
CA GLN A 44 -0.82 12.52 9.35
C GLN A 44 -1.14 13.53 8.25
N SER A 45 -0.68 14.77 8.41
CA SER A 45 -0.89 15.85 7.45
C SER A 45 -0.25 15.57 6.11
N LEU A 46 1.00 15.07 6.10
CA LEU A 46 1.71 14.68 4.88
C LEU A 46 1.03 13.50 4.15
N ILE A 47 0.51 12.53 4.90
CA ILE A 47 -0.27 11.43 4.30
C ILE A 47 -1.59 11.96 3.71
N CYS A 48 -2.31 12.83 4.43
CA CYS A 48 -3.53 13.43 3.91
C CYS A 48 -3.29 14.18 2.58
N GLU A 49 -2.25 14.99 2.53
CA GLU A 49 -1.85 15.73 1.32
C GLU A 49 -1.48 14.78 0.16
N LEU A 50 -0.75 13.71 0.47
CA LEU A 50 -0.32 12.73 -0.54
C LEU A 50 -1.49 12.00 -1.20
N VAL A 51 -2.52 11.66 -0.43
CA VAL A 51 -3.63 10.81 -0.90
C VAL A 51 -4.95 11.57 -1.11
N GLY A 52 -4.97 12.88 -0.88
CA GLY A 52 -6.16 13.73 -1.07
C GLY A 52 -7.26 13.47 -0.03
N MET A 53 -6.90 13.09 1.19
CA MET A 53 -7.85 12.76 2.26
C MET A 53 -7.88 13.81 3.37
N ASP A 54 -8.99 13.84 4.14
CA ASP A 54 -9.18 14.84 5.18
C ASP A 54 -8.52 14.48 6.51
N ALA A 55 -8.38 13.18 6.80
CA ALA A 55 -7.82 12.69 8.04
C ALA A 55 -7.03 11.38 7.84
N ALA A 56 -5.91 11.25 8.54
CA ALA A 56 -5.13 10.02 8.65
C ALA A 56 -4.88 9.68 10.11
N ASN A 57 -4.68 8.39 10.43
CA ASN A 57 -4.21 7.97 11.74
C ASN A 57 -2.68 8.02 11.80
N THR A 58 -2.12 7.76 12.99
CA THR A 58 -0.66 7.76 13.18
C THR A 58 0.04 6.53 12.62
N SER A 59 -0.63 5.48 12.32
CA SER A 59 -0.36 4.32 11.47
C SER A 59 -1.21 3.11 11.83
N MET A 60 -1.24 2.14 10.93
CA MET A 60 -1.57 0.74 11.17
C MET A 60 -0.26 -0.06 11.24
N TYR A 61 -0.34 -1.38 11.50
CA TYR A 61 0.87 -2.22 11.54
C TYR A 61 1.47 -2.41 10.14
N ASP A 62 0.63 -2.69 9.15
CA ASP A 62 0.99 -2.88 7.74
C ASP A 62 -0.23 -2.66 6.83
N ALA A 63 -0.03 -2.75 5.52
CA ALA A 63 -1.12 -2.64 4.55
C ALA A 63 -2.17 -3.76 4.69
N SER A 64 -1.79 -4.95 5.14
CA SER A 64 -2.72 -6.09 5.27
C SER A 64 -3.69 -5.86 6.42
N THR A 65 -3.21 -5.41 7.57
CA THR A 65 -4.05 -5.02 8.71
C THR A 65 -4.88 -3.79 8.41
N ALA A 66 -4.32 -2.83 7.65
CA ALA A 66 -5.06 -1.67 7.16
C ALA A 66 -6.25 -2.08 6.29
N LEU A 67 -6.09 -3.07 5.39
CA LEU A 67 -7.19 -3.61 4.58
C LEU A 67 -8.26 -4.29 5.45
N GLY A 68 -7.85 -5.10 6.42
CA GLY A 68 -8.79 -5.74 7.35
C GLY A 68 -9.63 -4.74 8.12
N GLU A 69 -9.01 -3.69 8.65
CA GLU A 69 -9.69 -2.62 9.36
C GLU A 69 -10.54 -1.75 8.43
N ALA A 70 -10.12 -1.52 7.19
CA ALA A 70 -10.92 -0.80 6.18
C ALA A 70 -12.22 -1.55 5.86
N ALA A 71 -12.15 -2.87 5.70
CA ALA A 71 -13.33 -3.72 5.48
C ALA A 71 -14.29 -3.68 6.68
N LEU A 72 -13.78 -3.77 7.91
CA LEU A 72 -14.60 -3.62 9.12
C LEU A 72 -15.19 -2.21 9.25
N MET A 73 -14.43 -1.19 8.86
CA MET A 73 -14.92 0.19 8.86
C MET A 73 -15.99 0.40 7.79
N ALA A 74 -15.84 -0.15 6.60
CA ALA A 74 -16.84 -0.12 5.53
C ALA A 74 -18.16 -0.75 6.00
N LYS A 75 -18.10 -1.91 6.66
CA LYS A 75 -19.27 -2.53 7.28
C LYS A 75 -19.93 -1.63 8.33
N ARG A 76 -19.15 -0.94 9.17
CA ARG A 76 -19.70 0.00 10.17
C ARG A 76 -20.32 1.26 9.55
N ILE A 77 -19.87 1.67 8.37
CA ILE A 77 -20.40 2.84 7.65
C ILE A 77 -21.71 2.47 6.97
N HIS A 78 -21.70 1.42 6.16
CA HIS A 78 -22.79 1.03 5.26
C HIS A 78 -23.82 0.09 5.92
N GLY A 79 -23.36 -0.87 6.74
CA GLY A 79 -24.23 -1.86 7.39
C GLY A 79 -24.42 -3.16 6.61
N GLY A 80 -24.02 -3.24 5.34
CA GLY A 80 -24.01 -4.46 4.54
C GLY A 80 -22.96 -5.46 5.00
N ARG A 81 -22.98 -6.67 4.44
CA ARG A 81 -22.14 -7.78 4.88
C ARG A 81 -21.10 -8.24 3.84
N VAL A 82 -21.21 -7.78 2.60
CA VAL A 82 -20.33 -8.19 1.50
C VAL A 82 -19.26 -7.11 1.28
N PHE A 83 -18.00 -7.53 1.21
CA PHE A 83 -16.88 -6.67 0.86
C PHE A 83 -16.18 -7.23 -0.38
N LEU A 84 -16.13 -6.43 -1.45
CA LEU A 84 -15.58 -6.81 -2.74
C LEU A 84 -14.09 -6.48 -2.81
N ILE A 85 -13.28 -7.41 -3.33
CA ILE A 85 -11.83 -7.23 -3.52
C ILE A 85 -11.41 -7.76 -4.89
N PRO A 86 -10.33 -7.24 -5.51
CA PRO A 86 -9.75 -7.86 -6.68
C PRO A 86 -9.28 -9.29 -6.39
N ARG A 87 -9.50 -10.21 -7.30
CA ARG A 87 -8.95 -11.57 -7.21
C ARG A 87 -7.43 -11.57 -7.24
N ALA A 88 -6.85 -10.70 -8.05
CA ALA A 88 -5.41 -10.47 -8.11
C ALA A 88 -4.98 -9.43 -7.08
N ILE A 89 -4.76 -9.85 -5.84
CA ILE A 89 -4.10 -9.07 -4.78
C ILE A 89 -3.02 -9.93 -4.10
N ARG A 90 -2.09 -9.31 -3.37
CA ARG A 90 -1.06 -10.03 -2.63
C ARG A 90 -1.67 -11.02 -1.64
N TRP A 91 -1.16 -12.25 -1.63
CA TRP A 91 -1.70 -13.35 -0.81
C TRP A 91 -1.79 -13.03 0.69
N ASN A 92 -0.81 -12.28 1.22
CA ASN A 92 -0.80 -11.87 2.63
C ASN A 92 -1.97 -10.93 2.95
N ARG A 93 -2.30 -9.98 2.07
CA ARG A 93 -3.48 -9.11 2.23
C ARG A 93 -4.77 -9.92 2.26
N LYS A 94 -4.91 -10.87 1.34
CA LYS A 94 -6.06 -11.77 1.26
C LYS A 94 -6.20 -12.65 2.51
N SER A 95 -5.09 -13.23 2.98
CA SER A 95 -5.04 -14.09 4.16
C SER A 95 -5.39 -13.33 5.44
N VAL A 96 -4.83 -12.13 5.63
CA VAL A 96 -5.14 -11.30 6.81
C VAL A 96 -6.59 -10.83 6.77
N LEU A 97 -7.08 -10.35 5.61
CA LEU A 97 -8.47 -9.93 5.45
C LEU A 97 -9.45 -11.07 5.77
N ALA A 98 -9.19 -12.28 5.27
CA ALA A 98 -10.00 -13.48 5.56
C ALA A 98 -10.06 -13.74 7.08
N ASN A 99 -8.94 -13.56 7.79
CA ASN A 99 -8.91 -13.71 9.24
C ASN A 99 -9.76 -12.64 9.97
N TYR A 100 -9.73 -11.38 9.51
CA TYR A 100 -10.61 -10.33 10.03
C TYR A 100 -12.09 -10.60 9.77
N ALA A 101 -12.41 -11.28 8.67
CA ALA A 101 -13.78 -11.58 8.29
C ALA A 101 -14.44 -12.64 9.19
N ILE A 102 -13.67 -13.62 9.72
CA ILE A 102 -14.18 -14.78 10.48
C ILE A 102 -15.11 -14.37 11.64
N GLY A 103 -14.67 -13.45 12.49
CA GLY A 103 -15.43 -13.04 13.68
C GLY A 103 -16.43 -11.92 13.44
N SER A 104 -16.40 -11.29 12.28
CA SER A 104 -17.17 -10.10 12.00
C SER A 104 -18.49 -10.36 11.24
N GLY A 105 -18.68 -11.57 10.70
CA GLY A 105 -19.77 -11.90 9.79
C GLY A 105 -19.69 -11.10 8.47
N LEU A 106 -18.50 -10.75 8.04
CA LEU A 106 -18.21 -10.13 6.76
C LEU A 106 -17.93 -11.22 5.73
N GLU A 107 -18.58 -11.14 4.59
CA GLU A 107 -18.35 -12.02 3.44
C GLU A 107 -17.41 -11.34 2.46
N ILE A 108 -16.29 -11.97 2.13
CA ILE A 108 -15.33 -11.45 1.14
C ILE A 108 -15.65 -12.10 -0.20
N ARG A 109 -15.90 -11.29 -1.22
CA ARG A 109 -16.07 -11.74 -2.61
C ARG A 109 -15.01 -11.16 -3.51
N GLU A 110 -14.53 -12.00 -4.43
CA GLU A 110 -13.50 -11.63 -5.39
C GLU A 110 -14.13 -11.16 -6.69
N ILE A 111 -13.59 -10.07 -7.23
CA ILE A 111 -13.88 -9.56 -8.57
C ILE A 111 -12.73 -9.97 -9.48
N ASP A 112 -13.05 -10.52 -10.65
CA ASP A 112 -12.03 -10.94 -11.61
C ASP A 112 -11.36 -9.72 -12.27
N TYR A 113 -10.35 -9.97 -13.04
CA TYR A 113 -9.61 -8.98 -13.81
C TYR A 113 -9.68 -9.32 -15.30
N ASP A 114 -9.60 -8.31 -16.13
CA ASP A 114 -9.48 -8.46 -17.58
C ASP A 114 -8.14 -9.13 -17.90
N ARG A 115 -8.20 -10.26 -18.59
CA ARG A 115 -7.02 -11.09 -18.87
C ARG A 115 -6.11 -10.50 -19.95
N THR A 116 -6.57 -9.49 -20.65
CA THR A 116 -5.81 -8.77 -21.68
C THR A 116 -5.07 -7.58 -21.09
N THR A 117 -5.71 -6.89 -20.15
CA THR A 117 -5.19 -5.63 -19.60
C THR A 117 -4.61 -5.77 -18.19
N GLY A 118 -5.03 -6.76 -17.41
CA GLY A 118 -4.67 -6.91 -16.01
C GLY A 118 -5.34 -5.89 -15.06
N MET A 119 -6.28 -5.10 -15.57
CA MET A 119 -7.11 -4.19 -14.77
C MET A 119 -8.32 -4.90 -14.19
N LEU A 120 -9.06 -4.25 -13.28
CA LEU A 120 -10.29 -4.80 -12.73
C LEU A 120 -11.33 -5.00 -13.85
N ASP A 121 -12.02 -6.14 -13.82
CA ASP A 121 -13.13 -6.40 -14.75
C ASP A 121 -14.38 -5.67 -14.27
N LEU A 122 -14.74 -4.59 -14.98
CA LEU A 122 -15.87 -3.73 -14.62
C LEU A 122 -17.22 -4.42 -14.82
N ASP A 123 -17.35 -5.37 -15.72
CA ASP A 123 -18.60 -6.11 -15.94
C ASP A 123 -18.82 -7.07 -14.77
N THR A 124 -17.78 -7.81 -14.37
CA THR A 124 -17.82 -8.62 -13.13
C THR A 124 -18.14 -7.77 -11.89
N LEU A 125 -17.60 -6.55 -11.81
CA LEU A 125 -17.91 -5.62 -10.72
C LEU A 125 -19.38 -5.22 -10.73
N ARG A 126 -19.95 -4.83 -11.89
CA ARG A 126 -21.37 -4.44 -12.02
C ARG A 126 -22.31 -5.55 -11.56
N ASP A 127 -22.00 -6.79 -11.95
CA ASP A 127 -22.80 -7.97 -11.57
C ASP A 127 -22.71 -8.29 -10.06
N ALA A 128 -21.58 -7.98 -9.43
CA ALA A 128 -21.33 -8.25 -8.01
C ALA A 128 -21.91 -7.19 -7.07
N VAL A 129 -22.10 -5.94 -7.52
CA VAL A 129 -22.62 -4.85 -6.67
C VAL A 129 -24.11 -5.05 -6.40
N THR A 130 -24.43 -5.22 -5.13
CA THR A 130 -25.79 -5.39 -4.61
C THR A 130 -25.99 -4.50 -3.38
N PRO A 131 -27.22 -4.27 -2.90
CA PRO A 131 -27.46 -3.48 -1.70
C PRO A 131 -26.80 -3.99 -0.41
N ASP A 132 -26.35 -5.26 -0.37
CA ASP A 132 -25.60 -5.85 0.77
C ASP A 132 -24.08 -5.63 0.66
N VAL A 133 -23.58 -5.01 -0.43
CA VAL A 133 -22.17 -4.68 -0.60
C VAL A 133 -21.82 -3.46 0.22
N CYS A 134 -21.08 -3.66 1.31
CA CYS A 134 -20.67 -2.58 2.21
C CYS A 134 -19.44 -1.81 1.72
N GLY A 135 -18.62 -2.43 0.88
CA GLY A 135 -17.43 -1.75 0.35
C GLY A 135 -16.81 -2.47 -0.84
N VAL A 136 -16.10 -1.68 -1.64
CA VAL A 136 -15.30 -2.14 -2.79
C VAL A 136 -13.87 -1.68 -2.58
N TYR A 137 -12.94 -2.62 -2.63
CA TYR A 137 -11.50 -2.36 -2.57
C TYR A 137 -10.87 -2.52 -3.93
N VAL A 138 -9.98 -1.60 -4.30
CA VAL A 138 -9.11 -1.68 -5.49
C VAL A 138 -7.70 -1.24 -5.14
N GLU A 139 -6.72 -1.64 -5.97
CA GLU A 139 -5.31 -1.25 -5.79
C GLU A 139 -4.83 -0.40 -6.98
N ASN A 140 -4.11 0.67 -6.68
CA ASN A 140 -3.43 1.45 -7.70
C ASN A 140 -1.98 1.78 -7.24
N PRO A 141 -0.94 1.18 -7.88
CA PRO A 141 -1.00 0.22 -9.01
C PRO A 141 -1.66 -1.12 -8.65
N THR A 142 -2.17 -1.84 -9.66
CA THR A 142 -2.74 -3.19 -9.51
C THR A 142 -1.68 -4.19 -9.06
N PHE A 143 -2.10 -5.41 -8.72
CA PHE A 143 -1.18 -6.52 -8.40
C PHE A 143 -0.14 -6.79 -9.50
N PHE A 144 -0.51 -6.57 -10.76
CA PHE A 144 0.37 -6.78 -11.91
C PHE A 144 1.33 -5.61 -12.17
N GLY A 145 1.30 -4.58 -11.32
CA GLY A 145 2.14 -3.38 -11.39
C GLY A 145 1.62 -2.29 -12.33
N ARG A 146 0.52 -2.55 -13.03
CA ARG A 146 -0.12 -1.59 -13.93
C ARG A 146 -0.91 -0.54 -13.14
N PHE A 147 -0.93 0.71 -13.62
CA PHE A 147 -1.87 1.70 -13.11
C PHE A 147 -3.31 1.32 -13.45
N GLU A 148 -4.21 1.42 -12.47
CA GLU A 148 -5.65 1.27 -12.67
C GLU A 148 -6.21 2.59 -13.21
N GLU A 149 -6.63 2.56 -14.46
CA GLU A 149 -7.04 3.77 -15.19
C GLU A 149 -8.54 4.08 -15.02
N GLU A 150 -9.32 3.11 -14.56
CA GLU A 150 -10.80 3.15 -14.52
C GLU A 150 -11.37 3.36 -13.10
N LEU A 151 -10.61 4.00 -12.20
CA LEU A 151 -11.07 4.25 -10.83
C LEU A 151 -12.33 5.12 -10.74
N ASP A 152 -12.53 6.05 -11.68
CA ASP A 152 -13.76 6.86 -11.76
C ASP A 152 -14.98 6.00 -12.07
N GLU A 153 -14.84 5.02 -12.99
CA GLU A 153 -15.87 4.05 -13.36
C GLU A 153 -16.17 3.09 -12.21
N VAL A 154 -15.13 2.60 -11.52
CA VAL A 154 -15.31 1.78 -10.31
C VAL A 154 -16.15 2.53 -9.28
N ARG A 155 -15.84 3.81 -9.03
CA ARG A 155 -16.62 4.65 -8.12
C ARG A 155 -18.06 4.84 -8.59
N ALA A 156 -18.28 5.03 -9.88
CA ALA A 156 -19.61 5.21 -10.46
C ALA A 156 -20.47 3.93 -10.34
N ILE A 157 -19.86 2.75 -10.48
CA ILE A 157 -20.54 1.45 -10.29
C ILE A 157 -20.88 1.23 -8.81
N ALA A 158 -19.94 1.54 -7.91
CA ALA A 158 -20.05 1.30 -6.47
C ALA A 158 -20.57 2.52 -5.69
N THR A 159 -21.56 3.23 -6.23
CA THR A 159 -22.02 4.54 -5.72
C THR A 159 -22.41 4.51 -4.24
N ASP A 160 -23.09 3.48 -3.78
CA ASP A 160 -23.60 3.37 -2.41
C ASP A 160 -22.61 2.63 -1.47
N ALA A 161 -21.66 1.89 -2.01
CA ALA A 161 -20.67 1.18 -1.22
C ALA A 161 -19.49 2.08 -0.82
N VAL A 162 -18.85 1.76 0.30
CA VAL A 162 -17.62 2.45 0.72
C VAL A 162 -16.50 2.14 -0.26
N PHE A 163 -15.96 3.16 -0.91
CA PHE A 163 -14.88 3.02 -1.87
C PHE A 163 -13.52 3.08 -1.18
N VAL A 164 -12.79 1.96 -1.21
CA VAL A 164 -11.49 1.80 -0.56
C VAL A 164 -10.41 1.65 -1.62
N VAL A 165 -9.40 2.51 -1.59
CA VAL A 165 -8.28 2.46 -2.55
C VAL A 165 -6.97 2.12 -1.83
N GLY A 166 -6.32 1.05 -2.29
CA GLY A 166 -4.97 0.67 -1.87
C GLY A 166 -3.91 1.36 -2.73
N VAL A 167 -2.93 2.00 -2.11
CA VAL A 167 -1.91 2.77 -2.83
C VAL A 167 -0.49 2.30 -2.56
N ASN A 168 0.39 2.50 -3.55
CA ASN A 168 1.81 2.61 -3.32
C ASN A 168 2.13 4.11 -3.10
N PRO A 169 2.67 4.52 -1.94
CA PRO A 169 2.80 5.94 -1.60
C PRO A 169 3.79 6.69 -2.49
N ILE A 170 4.77 6.01 -3.10
CA ILE A 170 5.69 6.66 -4.05
C ILE A 170 4.98 6.85 -5.40
N ALA A 171 4.28 5.82 -5.90
CA ALA A 171 3.48 5.93 -7.13
C ALA A 171 2.44 7.06 -7.03
N GLN A 172 1.88 7.24 -5.84
CA GLN A 172 0.85 8.25 -5.57
C GLN A 172 1.29 9.69 -5.88
N THR A 173 2.60 9.94 -5.91
CA THR A 173 3.14 11.29 -6.20
C THR A 173 3.03 11.71 -7.68
N ILE A 174 2.71 10.79 -8.59
CA ILE A 174 2.61 11.02 -10.04
C ILE A 174 1.24 10.68 -10.65
N VAL A 175 0.29 10.27 -9.83
CA VAL A 175 -1.09 10.02 -10.25
C VAL A 175 -2.06 10.90 -9.48
N ARG A 176 -3.31 10.99 -9.95
CA ARG A 176 -4.37 11.73 -9.25
C ARG A 176 -4.65 11.09 -7.88
N PRO A 177 -4.72 11.89 -6.81
CA PRO A 177 -5.00 11.36 -5.47
C PRO A 177 -6.34 10.61 -5.42
N PRO A 178 -6.42 9.46 -4.73
CA PRO A 178 -7.67 8.70 -4.61
C PRO A 178 -8.80 9.51 -3.96
N GLY A 179 -8.48 10.44 -3.07
CA GLY A 179 -9.46 11.36 -2.51
C GLY A 179 -10.16 12.20 -3.58
N ASP A 180 -9.44 12.69 -4.61
CA ASP A 180 -10.02 13.44 -5.73
C ASP A 180 -10.83 12.54 -6.69
N LEU A 181 -10.63 11.22 -6.61
CA LEU A 181 -11.39 10.19 -7.32
C LEU A 181 -12.61 9.68 -6.54
N GLY A 182 -12.93 10.30 -5.40
CA GLY A 182 -14.09 9.95 -4.58
C GLY A 182 -13.88 8.75 -3.64
N ALA A 183 -12.63 8.38 -3.33
CA ALA A 183 -12.37 7.38 -2.31
C ALA A 183 -12.88 7.83 -0.94
N ASP A 184 -13.46 6.91 -0.17
CA ASP A 184 -13.90 7.14 1.22
C ASP A 184 -12.80 6.78 2.20
N ILE A 185 -12.00 5.75 1.86
CA ILE A 185 -10.86 5.27 2.65
C ILE A 185 -9.69 5.01 1.71
N VAL A 186 -8.50 5.42 2.12
CA VAL A 186 -7.24 5.09 1.44
C VAL A 186 -6.33 4.34 2.40
N ILE A 187 -5.77 3.23 1.93
CA ILE A 187 -4.81 2.43 2.69
C ILE A 187 -3.55 2.21 1.87
N GLY A 188 -2.47 1.83 2.51
CA GLY A 188 -1.22 1.54 1.81
C GLY A 188 -0.13 0.98 2.71
N GLU A 189 1.01 0.62 2.08
CA GLU A 189 2.22 0.23 2.80
C GLU A 189 3.22 1.39 2.77
N GLY A 190 3.49 1.94 3.94
CA GLY A 190 4.37 3.08 4.11
C GLY A 190 5.86 2.73 4.26
N GLN A 191 6.24 1.45 4.20
CA GLN A 191 7.65 1.05 4.30
C GLN A 191 8.52 1.78 3.26
N ALA A 192 7.99 1.99 2.05
CA ALA A 192 8.67 2.71 0.97
C ALA A 192 8.98 4.19 1.28
N LEU A 193 8.35 4.77 2.29
CA LEU A 193 8.60 6.13 2.75
C LEU A 193 9.83 6.20 3.69
N GLY A 194 10.95 5.61 3.28
CA GLY A 194 12.24 5.72 3.96
C GLY A 194 12.45 4.80 5.15
N ASN A 195 11.61 3.77 5.33
CA ASN A 195 11.83 2.77 6.35
C ASN A 195 12.70 1.61 5.80
N PRO A 196 13.67 1.09 6.57
CA PRO A 196 14.51 0.00 6.10
C PRO A 196 13.73 -1.31 5.97
N VAL A 197 14.14 -2.17 5.04
CA VAL A 197 13.46 -3.45 4.74
C VAL A 197 13.52 -4.45 5.91
N ASN A 198 14.60 -4.44 6.70
CA ASN A 198 14.79 -5.19 7.95
C ASN A 198 14.32 -6.66 7.89
N PHE A 199 14.66 -7.38 6.81
CA PHE A 199 14.27 -8.78 6.61
C PHE A 199 12.74 -9.03 6.63
N GLY A 200 11.94 -8.03 6.27
CA GLY A 200 10.48 -8.15 6.17
C GLY A 200 9.67 -7.42 7.23
N GLY A 201 10.28 -6.52 7.97
CA GLY A 201 9.58 -5.68 8.95
C GLY A 201 10.50 -5.07 10.01
N PRO A 202 9.98 -4.17 10.84
CA PRO A 202 8.57 -3.75 10.91
C PRO A 202 8.14 -2.98 9.66
N LEU A 203 6.82 -2.99 9.39
CA LEU A 203 6.16 -2.31 8.29
C LEU A 203 5.42 -1.06 8.81
N LEU A 204 4.74 -0.32 7.94
CA LEU A 204 4.01 0.90 8.31
C LEU A 204 2.70 0.98 7.53
N GLY A 205 1.58 0.60 8.13
CA GLY A 205 0.29 0.71 7.48
C GLY A 205 -0.19 2.16 7.39
N ILE A 206 -0.48 2.61 6.19
CA ILE A 206 -1.16 3.90 5.93
C ILE A 206 -2.66 3.67 6.04
N PHE A 207 -3.36 4.60 6.69
CA PHE A 207 -4.81 4.64 6.77
C PHE A 207 -5.32 6.06 6.83
N ALA A 208 -6.10 6.47 5.83
CA ALA A 208 -6.71 7.78 5.74
C ALA A 208 -8.18 7.68 5.32
N CYS A 209 -9.01 8.65 5.69
CA CYS A 209 -10.43 8.65 5.35
C CYS A 209 -11.00 10.06 5.22
N ARG A 210 -12.24 10.16 4.71
CA ARG A 210 -13.03 11.38 4.71
C ARG A 210 -13.37 11.84 6.13
N GLN A 211 -13.50 13.15 6.33
CA GLN A 211 -13.79 13.79 7.62
C GLN A 211 -15.03 13.21 8.32
N GLU A 212 -16.07 12.92 7.57
CA GLU A 212 -17.33 12.35 8.11
C GLU A 212 -17.14 10.95 8.74
N HIS A 213 -16.12 10.23 8.32
CA HIS A 213 -15.82 8.88 8.78
C HIS A 213 -14.78 8.80 9.91
N VAL A 214 -14.16 9.91 10.28
CA VAL A 214 -13.07 9.98 11.27
C VAL A 214 -13.41 9.30 12.61
N ARG A 215 -14.69 9.40 13.04
CA ARG A 215 -15.13 8.75 14.28
C ARG A 215 -15.21 7.22 14.20
N LYS A 216 -15.18 6.66 12.97
CA LYS A 216 -15.19 5.21 12.71
C LYS A 216 -13.81 4.68 12.31
N MET A 217 -12.81 5.56 12.14
CA MET A 217 -11.46 5.21 11.74
C MET A 217 -10.74 4.44 12.86
N PRO A 218 -10.00 3.36 12.56
CA PRO A 218 -9.17 2.65 13.53
C PRO A 218 -7.91 3.43 13.90
N GLY A 219 -7.23 2.98 14.94
CA GLY A 219 -5.92 3.50 15.34
C GLY A 219 -5.97 4.86 16.02
N ARG A 220 -4.78 5.36 16.37
CA ARG A 220 -4.60 6.61 17.10
C ARG A 220 -4.60 7.81 16.17
N VAL A 221 -5.18 8.90 16.64
CA VAL A 221 -5.24 10.17 15.90
C VAL A 221 -4.74 11.28 16.81
N ILE A 222 -3.83 12.08 16.30
CA ILE A 222 -3.35 13.29 16.96
C ILE A 222 -4.15 14.48 16.44
N GLY A 223 -4.65 15.27 17.37
CA GLY A 223 -5.37 16.52 17.09
C GLY A 223 -4.54 17.74 17.41
N LEU A 224 -4.69 18.78 16.59
CA LEU A 224 -4.21 20.12 16.87
C LEU A 224 -5.20 20.84 17.79
N THR A 225 -4.69 21.43 18.86
CA THR A 225 -5.48 22.17 19.85
C THR A 225 -4.74 23.40 20.34
N LYS A 226 -5.24 24.02 21.42
CA LYS A 226 -4.56 25.12 22.13
C LYS A 226 -4.41 24.74 23.61
N ASP A 227 -3.32 25.22 24.21
CA ASP A 227 -3.10 25.14 25.67
C ASP A 227 -3.93 26.17 26.44
N ALA A 228 -3.78 26.18 27.76
CA ALA A 228 -4.48 27.12 28.64
C ALA A 228 -4.12 28.60 28.40
N HIS A 229 -3.00 28.86 27.70
CA HIS A 229 -2.53 30.20 27.35
C HIS A 229 -2.85 30.57 25.89
N GLY A 230 -3.56 29.70 25.14
CA GLY A 230 -3.91 29.93 23.74
C GLY A 230 -2.81 29.58 22.73
N HIS A 231 -1.68 29.02 23.15
CA HIS A 231 -0.62 28.57 22.25
C HIS A 231 -1.01 27.25 21.57
N ARG A 232 -0.49 27.04 20.36
CA ARG A 232 -0.66 25.77 19.63
C ARG A 232 -0.14 24.59 20.45
N ALA A 233 -0.98 23.55 20.58
CA ALA A 233 -0.66 22.34 21.27
C ALA A 233 -1.22 21.11 20.55
N PHE A 234 -0.76 19.93 20.90
CA PHE A 234 -1.15 18.66 20.31
C PHE A 234 -1.59 17.68 21.38
N CYS A 235 -2.56 16.83 21.08
CA CYS A 235 -3.01 15.77 21.99
C CYS A 235 -3.52 14.56 21.20
N MET A 236 -3.50 13.39 21.84
CA MET A 236 -4.25 12.23 21.30
C MET A 236 -5.75 12.48 21.43
N THR A 237 -6.46 12.28 20.31
CA THR A 237 -7.91 12.50 20.24
C THR A 237 -8.67 11.19 20.07
N LEU A 238 -9.99 11.24 20.30
CA LEU A 238 -10.91 10.12 20.04
C LEU A 238 -10.54 8.80 20.75
N GLN A 239 -9.79 8.85 21.85
CA GLN A 239 -9.34 7.68 22.60
C GLN A 239 -10.49 6.81 23.13
N THR A 240 -11.69 7.37 23.29
CA THR A 240 -12.89 6.63 23.71
C THR A 240 -13.32 5.53 22.74
N ARG A 241 -12.70 5.42 21.56
CA ARG A 241 -12.92 4.33 20.60
C ARG A 241 -12.06 3.09 20.88
N GLU A 242 -10.99 3.24 21.67
CA GLU A 242 -9.95 2.25 21.86
C GLU A 242 -10.33 1.16 22.88
N GLN A 243 -9.66 0.00 22.80
CA GLN A 243 -9.92 -1.19 23.60
C GLN A 243 -9.85 -0.94 25.11
N HIS A 244 -8.87 -0.18 25.58
CA HIS A 244 -8.68 0.08 27.02
C HIS A 244 -9.84 0.84 27.66
N ILE A 245 -10.69 1.49 26.85
CA ILE A 245 -11.91 2.18 27.30
C ILE A 245 -13.15 1.37 26.94
N ARG A 246 -13.31 0.95 25.69
CA ARG A 246 -14.51 0.32 25.17
C ARG A 246 -14.56 -1.19 25.34
N ARG A 247 -13.44 -1.84 25.64
CA ARG A 247 -13.30 -3.30 25.80
C ARG A 247 -13.85 -4.03 24.55
N GLU A 248 -14.80 -4.94 24.72
CA GLU A 248 -15.46 -5.70 23.64
C GLU A 248 -16.24 -4.83 22.64
N LYS A 249 -16.54 -3.58 22.99
CA LYS A 249 -17.23 -2.60 22.13
C LYS A 249 -16.26 -1.70 21.37
N ALA A 250 -14.95 -1.95 21.45
CA ALA A 250 -13.97 -1.19 20.68
C ALA A 250 -14.17 -1.37 19.18
N MET A 251 -13.85 -0.34 18.42
CA MET A 251 -14.01 -0.38 16.96
C MET A 251 -12.95 -1.22 16.27
N SER A 252 -11.79 -1.41 16.92
CA SER A 252 -10.62 -2.09 16.40
C SER A 252 -9.88 -2.82 17.49
N ASN A 253 -9.17 -3.88 17.13
CA ASN A 253 -8.24 -4.59 18.00
C ASN A 253 -6.83 -3.99 18.00
N ILE A 254 -6.60 -2.91 17.27
CA ILE A 254 -5.32 -2.21 17.23
C ILE A 254 -5.05 -1.60 18.61
N CYS A 255 -3.95 -2.03 19.24
CA CYS A 255 -3.55 -1.57 20.57
C CYS A 255 -2.56 -0.41 20.51
N THR A 256 -1.61 -0.49 19.58
CA THR A 256 -0.54 0.51 19.40
C THR A 256 -0.35 0.79 17.90
N ASN A 257 0.71 1.49 17.55
CA ASN A 257 1.05 1.83 16.17
C ASN A 257 2.57 1.91 16.01
N GLU A 258 3.02 2.02 14.77
CA GLU A 258 4.43 2.09 14.40
C GLU A 258 4.94 3.56 14.44
N ALA A 259 4.86 4.19 15.63
CA ALA A 259 5.10 5.62 15.79
C ALA A 259 6.50 6.07 15.32
N LEU A 260 7.55 5.30 15.63
CA LEU A 260 8.92 5.64 15.22
C LEU A 260 9.08 5.59 13.70
N LEU A 261 8.44 4.62 13.04
CA LEU A 261 8.45 4.51 11.57
C LEU A 261 7.63 5.63 10.92
N ALA A 262 6.52 6.03 11.55
CA ALA A 262 5.73 7.18 11.10
C ALA A 262 6.55 8.48 11.15
N VAL A 263 7.31 8.72 12.24
CA VAL A 263 8.26 9.83 12.33
C VAL A 263 9.33 9.72 11.24
N GLY A 264 9.90 8.53 11.03
CA GLY A 264 10.87 8.30 9.95
C GLY A 264 10.31 8.65 8.57
N SER A 265 9.07 8.27 8.30
CA SER A 265 8.37 8.59 7.04
C SER A 265 8.07 10.09 6.90
N ALA A 266 7.72 10.77 7.98
CA ALA A 266 7.56 12.23 7.96
C ALA A 266 8.89 12.93 7.60
N VAL A 267 10.00 12.51 8.23
CA VAL A 267 11.35 13.03 7.93
C VAL A 267 11.72 12.74 6.47
N TYR A 268 11.42 11.54 5.96
CA TYR A 268 11.67 11.17 4.56
C TYR A 268 10.94 12.09 3.60
N MET A 269 9.62 12.22 3.78
CA MET A 269 8.79 13.07 2.92
C MET A 269 9.20 14.54 3.00
N ALA A 270 9.51 15.05 4.18
CA ALA A 270 9.99 16.42 4.37
C ALA A 270 11.38 16.64 3.74
N THR A 271 12.27 15.65 3.80
CA THR A 271 13.63 15.74 3.22
C THR A 271 13.59 15.76 1.69
N LEU A 272 12.77 14.94 1.07
CA LEU A 272 12.65 14.89 -0.39
C LEU A 272 11.74 16.00 -0.94
N GLY A 273 10.72 16.37 -0.20
CA GLY A 273 9.67 17.27 -0.65
C GLY A 273 8.90 16.71 -1.86
N SER A 274 7.93 17.45 -2.35
CA SER A 274 7.10 17.02 -3.48
C SER A 274 7.92 16.81 -4.77
N THR A 275 8.91 17.64 -5.01
CA THR A 275 9.80 17.53 -6.18
C THR A 275 10.66 16.28 -6.14
N GLY A 276 11.29 16.00 -4.98
CA GLY A 276 12.12 14.81 -4.81
C GLY A 276 11.32 13.51 -4.92
N LEU A 277 10.15 13.46 -4.32
CA LEU A 277 9.26 12.30 -4.39
C LEU A 277 8.76 12.02 -5.82
N ARG A 278 8.35 13.08 -6.56
CA ARG A 278 7.96 12.93 -7.97
C ARG A 278 9.11 12.46 -8.84
N ARG A 279 10.32 13.01 -8.62
CA ARG A 279 11.51 12.55 -9.34
C ARG A 279 11.82 11.08 -9.06
N LEU A 280 11.70 10.67 -7.80
CA LEU A 280 11.89 9.28 -7.40
C LEU A 280 10.87 8.35 -8.09
N ALA A 281 9.59 8.74 -8.11
CA ALA A 281 8.55 7.96 -8.79
C ALA A 281 8.81 7.84 -10.29
N ALA A 282 9.17 8.95 -10.95
CA ALA A 282 9.51 8.95 -12.38
C ALA A 282 10.72 8.06 -12.69
N GLU A 283 11.74 8.06 -11.84
CA GLU A 283 12.90 7.18 -11.95
C GLU A 283 12.49 5.71 -11.89
N ASN A 284 11.61 5.34 -10.94
CA ASN A 284 11.10 3.96 -10.82
C ASN A 284 10.34 3.52 -12.08
N VAL A 285 9.47 4.38 -12.63
CA VAL A 285 8.75 4.10 -13.90
C VAL A 285 9.74 3.89 -15.05
N CYS A 286 10.73 4.77 -15.19
CA CYS A 286 11.74 4.64 -16.27
C CYS A 286 12.51 3.34 -16.15
N ARG A 287 12.97 2.97 -14.95
CA ARG A 287 13.70 1.72 -14.73
C ARG A 287 12.87 0.48 -14.99
N ALA A 288 11.60 0.48 -14.59
CA ALA A 288 10.70 -0.63 -14.88
C ALA A 288 10.48 -0.80 -16.39
N ARG A 289 10.23 0.28 -17.09
CA ARG A 289 10.09 0.28 -18.55
C ARG A 289 11.36 -0.21 -19.24
N ASP A 290 12.52 0.28 -18.85
CA ASP A 290 13.80 -0.07 -19.48
C ASP A 290 14.16 -1.54 -19.21
N LEU A 291 13.88 -2.05 -18.01
CA LEU A 291 14.04 -3.47 -17.69
C LEU A 291 13.05 -4.34 -18.47
N ALA A 292 11.77 -3.95 -18.55
CA ALA A 292 10.77 -4.68 -19.33
C ALA A 292 11.18 -4.79 -20.80
N ALA A 293 11.61 -3.68 -21.43
CA ALA A 293 12.10 -3.67 -22.79
C ALA A 293 13.35 -4.57 -22.99
N ALA A 294 14.27 -4.59 -22.02
CA ALA A 294 15.45 -5.46 -22.09
C ALA A 294 15.09 -6.95 -21.97
N ILE A 295 14.04 -7.28 -21.21
CA ILE A 295 13.54 -8.66 -21.07
C ILE A 295 12.75 -9.06 -22.35
N ASP A 296 11.91 -8.18 -22.88
CA ASP A 296 11.14 -8.44 -24.10
C ASP A 296 12.02 -8.72 -25.33
N GLY A 297 13.23 -8.15 -25.34
CA GLY A 297 14.24 -8.44 -26.36
C GLY A 297 14.90 -9.83 -26.23
N ILE A 298 14.43 -10.71 -25.35
CA ILE A 298 14.91 -12.10 -25.17
C ILE A 298 13.91 -13.05 -25.81
N ASP A 299 14.33 -13.83 -26.81
CA ASP A 299 13.43 -14.81 -27.45
C ASP A 299 12.86 -15.79 -26.42
N GLY A 300 11.55 -16.02 -26.47
CA GLY A 300 10.85 -16.85 -25.51
C GLY A 300 10.26 -16.09 -24.30
N LEU A 301 10.56 -14.81 -24.12
CA LEU A 301 9.97 -13.95 -23.09
C LEU A 301 9.08 -12.86 -23.71
N GLU A 302 8.08 -12.42 -22.96
CA GLU A 302 7.17 -11.30 -23.29
C GLU A 302 7.11 -10.38 -22.06
N ALA A 303 7.45 -9.08 -22.21
CA ALA A 303 7.48 -8.12 -21.12
C ALA A 303 7.22 -6.66 -21.60
N PRO A 304 6.29 -5.94 -21.00
CA PRO A 304 5.33 -6.42 -19.99
C PRO A 304 4.24 -7.29 -20.65
N MET A 305 3.79 -8.33 -19.96
CA MET A 305 2.70 -9.20 -20.41
C MET A 305 1.38 -8.44 -20.60
N PHE A 306 1.08 -7.46 -19.76
CA PHE A 306 -0.07 -6.59 -19.86
C PHE A 306 0.34 -5.23 -20.45
N PRO A 307 -0.39 -4.71 -21.46
CA PRO A 307 -0.08 -3.42 -22.05
C PRO A 307 -0.46 -2.27 -21.12
N GLY A 308 0.10 -1.08 -21.34
CA GLY A 308 -0.23 0.16 -20.61
C GLY A 308 0.88 0.64 -19.67
N ALA A 309 0.55 1.61 -18.82
CA ALA A 309 1.50 2.23 -17.91
C ALA A 309 1.68 1.39 -16.64
N HIS A 310 2.95 1.14 -16.28
CA HIS A 310 3.35 0.43 -15.07
C HIS A 310 4.13 1.35 -14.15
N PHE A 311 4.06 1.08 -12.86
CA PHE A 311 4.89 1.83 -11.91
C PHE A 311 6.30 1.23 -11.85
N ASN A 312 6.55 0.32 -10.93
CA ASN A 312 7.86 -0.30 -10.70
C ASN A 312 7.81 -1.83 -10.69
N GLU A 313 6.63 -2.38 -10.89
CA GLU A 313 6.38 -3.81 -11.10
C GLU A 313 5.76 -4.04 -12.48
N PHE A 314 6.02 -5.21 -13.05
CA PHE A 314 5.41 -5.66 -14.30
C PHE A 314 5.50 -7.19 -14.41
N THR A 315 4.58 -7.76 -15.18
CA THR A 315 4.51 -9.22 -15.36
C THR A 315 5.28 -9.62 -16.61
N VAL A 316 6.05 -10.70 -16.50
CA VAL A 316 6.81 -11.33 -17.62
C VAL A 316 6.23 -12.71 -17.86
N ARG A 317 5.92 -13.05 -19.11
CA ARG A 317 5.52 -14.38 -19.55
C ARG A 317 6.68 -15.11 -20.19
N ALA A 318 6.81 -16.42 -19.96
CA ALA A 318 7.81 -17.28 -20.58
C ALA A 318 7.16 -18.38 -21.41
N ARG A 319 7.47 -18.48 -22.69
CA ARG A 319 7.03 -19.57 -23.55
C ARG A 319 7.56 -20.91 -23.01
N GLY A 320 6.66 -21.88 -22.82
CA GLY A 320 7.03 -23.19 -22.28
C GLY A 320 7.03 -23.28 -20.74
N GLY A 321 6.62 -22.22 -20.05
CA GLY A 321 6.46 -22.19 -18.60
C GLY A 321 7.58 -21.47 -17.85
N TYR A 322 7.22 -20.79 -16.78
CA TYR A 322 8.17 -19.96 -16.03
C TYR A 322 9.02 -20.75 -15.01
N GLU A 323 8.62 -21.95 -14.62
CA GLU A 323 9.32 -22.77 -13.60
C GLU A 323 10.78 -23.04 -13.98
N ARG A 324 11.00 -23.47 -15.25
CA ARG A 324 12.37 -23.71 -15.79
C ARG A 324 13.22 -22.45 -15.76
N VAL A 325 12.64 -21.29 -16.13
CA VAL A 325 13.36 -20.00 -16.10
C VAL A 325 13.75 -19.66 -14.67
N HIS A 326 12.82 -19.84 -13.72
CA HIS A 326 13.05 -19.58 -12.30
C HIS A 326 14.20 -20.43 -11.73
N GLU A 327 14.17 -21.74 -11.98
CA GLU A 327 15.24 -22.67 -11.56
C GLU A 327 16.59 -22.31 -12.19
N GLY A 328 16.59 -21.96 -13.49
CA GLY A 328 17.77 -21.52 -14.21
C GLY A 328 18.38 -20.24 -13.61
N LEU A 329 17.57 -19.29 -13.19
CA LEU A 329 18.02 -18.08 -12.50
C LEU A 329 18.59 -18.38 -11.12
N LEU A 330 17.91 -19.22 -10.32
CA LEU A 330 18.37 -19.62 -8.99
C LEU A 330 19.72 -20.35 -9.07
N ALA A 331 19.92 -21.25 -10.04
CA ALA A 331 21.19 -21.94 -10.26
C ALA A 331 22.36 -20.98 -10.56
N ARG A 332 22.06 -19.76 -11.03
CA ARG A 332 23.03 -18.68 -11.29
C ARG A 332 23.13 -17.67 -10.15
N GLY A 333 22.51 -17.95 -9.00
CA GLY A 333 22.48 -17.06 -7.84
C GLY A 333 21.72 -15.75 -8.11
N VAL A 334 20.69 -15.80 -8.96
CA VAL A 334 19.80 -14.67 -9.27
C VAL A 334 18.39 -15.00 -8.83
N HIS A 335 17.84 -14.19 -7.92
CA HIS A 335 16.42 -14.16 -7.65
C HIS A 335 15.75 -13.26 -8.70
N GLY A 336 15.31 -13.85 -9.80
CA GLY A 336 14.44 -13.21 -10.79
C GLY A 336 12.99 -13.25 -10.31
N GLY A 337 12.07 -12.66 -10.98
CA GLY A 337 10.66 -12.48 -10.67
C GLY A 337 9.97 -13.47 -9.72
N LEU A 338 8.85 -13.08 -9.18
CA LEU A 338 8.00 -13.92 -8.34
C LEU A 338 7.08 -14.78 -9.23
N PRO A 339 7.25 -16.13 -9.30
CA PRO A 339 6.37 -16.99 -10.09
C PRO A 339 4.91 -16.85 -9.65
N LEU A 340 3.99 -16.66 -10.59
CA LEU A 340 2.57 -16.43 -10.30
C LEU A 340 1.76 -17.71 -10.12
N LYS A 341 2.23 -18.86 -10.57
CA LYS A 341 1.57 -20.18 -10.54
C LYS A 341 0.90 -20.51 -9.21
N ARG A 342 1.54 -20.18 -8.09
CA ARG A 342 1.01 -20.50 -6.76
C ARG A 342 -0.20 -19.66 -6.38
N GLN A 343 -0.23 -18.41 -6.82
CA GLN A 343 -1.28 -17.46 -6.47
C GLN A 343 -2.37 -17.36 -7.54
N LEU A 344 -1.96 -17.42 -8.79
CA LEU A 344 -2.79 -17.36 -10.00
C LEU A 344 -2.40 -18.51 -10.93
N PRO A 345 -2.96 -19.71 -10.74
CA PRO A 345 -2.56 -20.92 -11.51
C PRO A 345 -2.69 -20.78 -13.03
N GLU A 346 -3.58 -19.90 -13.50
CA GLU A 346 -3.76 -19.57 -14.91
C GLU A 346 -2.57 -18.83 -15.53
N PHE A 347 -1.67 -18.27 -14.72
CA PHE A 347 -0.40 -17.67 -15.10
C PHE A 347 0.81 -18.50 -14.62
N ALA A 348 0.71 -19.84 -14.80
CA ALA A 348 1.82 -20.73 -14.49
C ALA A 348 3.06 -20.47 -15.35
N ASP A 349 2.89 -19.77 -16.47
CA ASP A 349 3.91 -19.36 -17.43
C ASP A 349 4.47 -17.94 -17.15
N ALA A 350 4.05 -17.30 -16.05
CA ALA A 350 4.40 -15.90 -15.80
C ALA A 350 4.99 -15.66 -14.38
N ALA A 351 5.71 -14.56 -14.26
CA ALA A 351 6.23 -14.05 -13.00
C ALA A 351 6.14 -12.52 -12.92
N LEU A 352 5.98 -12.02 -11.70
CA LEU A 352 6.01 -10.59 -11.40
C LEU A 352 7.44 -10.14 -11.13
N TYR A 353 7.91 -9.17 -11.89
CA TYR A 353 9.20 -8.51 -11.73
C TYR A 353 9.02 -7.16 -11.07
N ALA A 354 10.06 -6.73 -10.36
CA ALA A 354 10.08 -5.42 -9.72
C ALA A 354 11.47 -4.79 -9.84
N THR A 355 11.51 -3.49 -10.03
CA THR A 355 12.73 -2.69 -9.97
C THR A 355 12.50 -1.43 -9.15
N THR A 356 13.58 -0.89 -8.61
CA THR A 356 13.54 0.34 -7.83
C THR A 356 14.77 1.18 -8.15
N GLU A 357 14.82 2.40 -7.64
CA GLU A 357 15.97 3.31 -7.74
C GLU A 357 17.29 2.71 -7.21
N ARG A 358 17.21 1.63 -6.47
CA ARG A 358 18.38 0.94 -5.88
C ARG A 358 19.10 0.01 -6.85
N HIS A 359 18.41 -0.48 -7.88
CA HIS A 359 19.01 -1.38 -8.85
C HIS A 359 19.97 -0.61 -9.76
N ARG A 360 21.22 -1.02 -9.78
CA ARG A 360 22.25 -0.42 -10.62
C ARG A 360 22.22 -1.02 -12.03
N PRO A 361 22.79 -0.35 -13.03
CA PRO A 361 22.87 -0.90 -14.38
C PRO A 361 23.51 -2.30 -14.44
N GLU A 362 24.51 -2.56 -13.57
CA GLU A 362 25.19 -3.87 -13.50
C GLU A 362 24.24 -4.97 -12.98
N ASP A 363 23.35 -4.65 -12.06
CA ASP A 363 22.35 -5.59 -11.52
C ASP A 363 21.36 -5.99 -12.63
N VAL A 364 20.91 -5.01 -13.43
CA VAL A 364 20.05 -5.23 -14.60
C VAL A 364 20.74 -6.08 -15.66
N GLN A 365 22.00 -5.75 -16.02
CA GLN A 365 22.79 -6.51 -16.99
C GLN A 365 22.97 -7.96 -16.56
N ARG A 366 23.27 -8.19 -15.27
CA ARG A 366 23.41 -9.54 -14.71
C ARG A 366 22.12 -10.34 -14.80
N LEU A 367 20.97 -9.71 -14.49
CA LEU A 367 19.66 -10.36 -14.62
C LEU A 367 19.36 -10.72 -16.07
N VAL A 368 19.53 -9.79 -17.01
CA VAL A 368 19.27 -10.00 -18.43
C VAL A 368 20.18 -11.10 -19.01
N ALA A 369 21.44 -11.13 -18.64
CA ALA A 369 22.38 -12.20 -19.06
C ALA A 369 21.91 -13.57 -18.51
N ALA A 370 21.56 -13.65 -17.23
CA ALA A 370 21.08 -14.88 -16.62
C ALA A 370 19.75 -15.37 -17.23
N LEU A 371 18.84 -14.44 -17.60
CA LEU A 371 17.59 -14.76 -18.30
C LEU A 371 17.84 -15.39 -19.67
N ARG A 372 18.73 -14.80 -20.49
CA ARG A 372 19.11 -15.35 -21.79
C ARG A 372 19.61 -16.79 -21.69
N GLU A 373 20.43 -17.08 -20.70
CA GLU A 373 20.95 -18.43 -20.47
C GLU A 373 19.90 -19.39 -19.88
N ALA A 374 18.91 -18.89 -19.14
CA ALA A 374 17.87 -19.71 -18.53
C ALA A 374 16.77 -20.13 -19.52
N VAL A 375 16.54 -19.34 -20.59
CA VAL A 375 15.55 -19.66 -21.65
C VAL A 375 16.17 -20.45 -22.81
N ALA A 376 17.48 -20.42 -23.00
CA ALA A 376 18.21 -21.23 -23.98
C ALA A 376 18.16 -22.71 -23.59
#